data_45213f71c9368e62fc9e338e87242ae4
#
_entry.id   45213f71c9368e62fc9e338e87242ae4
#
_cell.length_a   1.000
_cell.length_b   1.000
_cell.length_c   1.000
_cell.angle_alpha   90.00
_cell.angle_beta   90.00
_cell.angle_gamma   90.00
#
_symmetry.space_group_name_H-M   'P 1'
#
loop_
_entity.id
_entity.type
_entity.pdbx_description
1 polymer ?
#
loop_
_entity_poly.entity_id
_entity_poly.type
_entity_poly.pdbx_seq_one_letter_code
_entity_poly.pdbx_strand_id
1 'polypeptide(L)'
;RMLFVAALMAALPWGASAQVEKRVEVTKAYVPKVESASKLAVQPDMTDTARMRPEIDYTITPLSLRTTLSPRPIRPATVTYWEFNRPLPFYLKAGAGYPLNSVLDFYASSQNPSTGYVVGYVNHEGRYADIKNDFGVKNNSTRMFNRIGAAAGKYFGRHILEGDIYYDNRMYHRYGAWADGDGAGLGIGGMNDYGDANVAVRFGDNFQDLSRTNFEIALRGGMFFDHSEWPDYGDKARQTALGARAKIARGFGRSRFSLEAGYELRSGQKSLEGSSQQLIHAALRYGFAGGVVRFDVGADYYRDRTEFEGEPSNLVKSENYVIPFARLDFNLGTPGLKPFFEADGAVTPNDFRALTLENPYVASSTWLDKSSVDYNFRLGLGGSLWRSRFDYRVYAGVSVRDNHLFWTTYRSLSDDPAFSEVFQGVLVPVMARQTVTSFNGEIEFRPVSALKFDLDVHGYLYNDETDLKNGAPSFAGNVGVAYEGRKVSFGVKALMQGVRRWTVIDLSATTDASEPVCGPSFEAPFGVDLRVNFDWKVSGRVTLFAEGRNLVNRRLYEYPWYPELGANFTVGVKANF
;
A
#
# COMPACT_ATOMS: atom_id res chain seq x y z
N ARG A 1 2.27 33.76 -10.38
CA ARG A 1 3.31 32.92 -9.73
C ARG A 1 2.73 31.77 -8.90
N MET A 2 1.42 31.72 -8.70
CA MET A 2 0.74 30.62 -7.95
C MET A 2 0.23 29.46 -8.82
N LEU A 3 0.24 29.58 -10.13
CA LEU A 3 -0.33 28.58 -11.05
C LEU A 3 0.60 27.38 -11.36
N PHE A 4 1.87 27.46 -11.01
CA PHE A 4 2.82 26.37 -11.27
C PHE A 4 2.95 25.35 -10.14
N VAL A 5 2.46 25.68 -8.95
CA VAL A 5 2.53 24.80 -7.78
C VAL A 5 1.36 23.80 -7.75
N ALA A 6 0.33 24.10 -8.51
CA ALA A 6 -0.90 23.31 -8.51
C ALA A 6 -0.83 21.99 -9.28
N ALA A 7 0.30 21.69 -9.84
CA ALA A 7 0.36 20.55 -10.72
C ALA A 7 0.97 19.34 -10.14
N LEU A 8 1.13 19.23 -8.81
CA LEU A 8 2.05 18.27 -8.49
C LEU A 8 1.93 17.67 -7.22
N MET A 9 1.25 16.57 -7.05
CA MET A 9 1.41 15.97 -5.94
C MET A 9 0.69 14.87 -5.62
N ALA A 10 1.05 13.80 -5.57
CA ALA A 10 0.62 12.81 -4.79
C ALA A 10 1.51 12.61 -3.69
N ALA A 11 1.27 13.04 -2.70
CA ALA A 11 1.72 12.32 -1.62
C ALA A 11 0.95 11.09 -1.58
N LEU A 12 1.49 10.20 -2.02
CA LEU A 12 1.49 8.98 -1.24
C LEU A 12 1.92 9.40 0.14
N PRO A 13 1.13 9.15 1.17
CA PRO A 13 1.69 9.18 2.48
C PRO A 13 2.83 8.19 2.47
N TRP A 14 4.02 8.69 2.51
CA TRP A 14 5.19 7.86 2.62
C TRP A 14 5.26 7.18 3.96
N GLY A 15 4.50 7.67 4.93
CA GLY A 15 4.30 6.95 6.16
C GLY A 15 3.45 5.72 6.00
N ALA A 16 2.56 5.73 5.05
CA ALA A 16 1.81 4.56 4.79
C ALA A 16 2.52 3.52 4.04
N SER A 17 3.71 3.74 3.62
CA SER A 17 4.50 2.70 3.03
C SER A 17 4.82 1.58 3.95
N ALA A 18 4.50 1.79 5.15
CA ALA A 18 4.33 0.64 5.93
C ALA A 18 3.45 -0.32 5.32
N GLN A 19 2.52 0.20 4.61
CA GLN A 19 1.98 -0.54 3.94
C GLN A 19 2.27 -1.15 2.95
N VAL A 20 3.13 -1.51 2.97
CA VAL A 20 3.32 -2.76 2.37
C VAL A 20 2.95 -3.89 3.31
N GLU A 21 1.78 -3.81 3.86
CA GLU A 21 0.95 -4.89 3.45
C GLU A 21 0.70 -4.74 1.93
N LYS A 22 1.66 -5.02 1.12
CA LYS A 22 1.43 -5.87 0.00
C LYS A 22 0.94 -7.15 0.63
N ARG A 23 -0.31 -7.17 1.07
CA ARG A 23 -1.10 -8.36 0.98
C ARG A 23 -0.79 -8.82 -0.42
N VAL A 24 0.04 -9.79 -0.50
CA VAL A 24 -0.09 -10.72 -1.58
C VAL A 24 -1.47 -11.28 -1.30
N GLU A 25 -2.49 -10.64 -1.81
CA GLU A 25 -3.73 -11.35 -2.03
C GLU A 25 -3.34 -12.45 -2.99
N VAL A 26 -2.94 -13.56 -2.41
CA VAL A 26 -2.76 -14.82 -3.11
C VAL A 26 -4.16 -15.34 -3.50
N THR A 27 -5.08 -14.44 -3.64
CA THR A 27 -6.41 -14.68 -4.18
C THR A 27 -6.38 -14.91 -5.68
N LYS A 28 -5.25 -14.67 -6.29
CA LYS A 28 -4.95 -15.22 -7.61
C LYS A 28 -3.81 -16.16 -7.41
N ALA A 29 -3.99 -17.42 -7.84
CA ALA A 29 -2.88 -18.32 -8.00
C ALA A 29 -1.66 -17.49 -8.37
N TYR A 30 -0.63 -17.51 -7.51
CA TYR A 30 0.60 -16.82 -7.82
C TYR A 30 1.02 -17.28 -9.19
N VAL A 31 0.62 -16.52 -10.15
CA VAL A 31 1.31 -16.49 -11.41
C VAL A 31 2.53 -15.68 -11.03
N PRO A 32 3.71 -16.31 -10.90
CA PRO A 32 4.91 -15.52 -10.76
C PRO A 32 4.75 -14.44 -11.81
N LYS A 33 4.72 -13.19 -11.41
CA LYS A 33 4.96 -12.15 -12.35
C LYS A 33 6.42 -12.32 -12.75
N VAL A 34 6.63 -13.37 -13.51
CA VAL A 34 7.50 -13.19 -14.67
C VAL A 34 6.83 -12.01 -15.31
N GLU A 35 7.37 -10.86 -15.02
CA GLU A 35 6.76 -9.64 -15.49
C GLU A 35 6.38 -9.91 -16.89
N SER A 36 5.15 -9.82 -17.16
CA SER A 36 4.48 -10.26 -18.35
C SER A 36 5.04 -9.66 -19.62
N ALA A 37 6.22 -9.16 -19.53
CA ALA A 37 7.08 -8.82 -20.65
C ALA A 37 7.07 -9.92 -21.70
N SER A 38 7.03 -11.17 -21.30
CA SER A 38 6.92 -12.24 -22.29
C SER A 38 5.53 -12.35 -22.90
N LYS A 39 4.47 -11.93 -22.22
CA LYS A 39 3.12 -11.99 -22.76
C LYS A 39 2.76 -10.81 -23.62
N LEU A 40 3.33 -9.65 -23.37
CA LEU A 40 3.12 -8.49 -24.23
C LEU A 40 3.90 -8.57 -25.53
N ALA A 41 4.99 -9.30 -25.54
CA ALA A 41 5.80 -9.43 -26.73
C ALA A 41 5.13 -10.23 -27.84
N VAL A 42 4.05 -10.89 -27.53
CA VAL A 42 3.28 -11.59 -28.55
C VAL A 42 1.81 -11.19 -28.45
N GLN A 43 1.53 -9.93 -28.60
CA GLN A 43 0.48 -9.65 -29.54
C GLN A 43 1.02 -10.20 -30.86
N PRO A 44 0.35 -11.20 -31.47
CA PRO A 44 0.66 -11.53 -32.83
C PRO A 44 0.65 -10.20 -33.57
N ASP A 45 1.69 -9.97 -34.33
CA ASP A 45 1.77 -8.82 -35.21
C ASP A 45 0.55 -8.94 -36.16
N MET A 46 -0.53 -8.30 -35.77
CA MET A 46 -1.75 -8.19 -36.56
C MET A 46 -1.59 -7.04 -37.57
N THR A 47 -0.39 -6.53 -37.72
CA THR A 47 -0.03 -5.79 -38.89
C THR A 47 0.14 -6.82 -39.99
N ASP A 48 -0.97 -7.17 -40.60
CA ASP A 48 -0.96 -7.70 -41.96
C ASP A 48 -0.15 -6.75 -42.81
N THR A 49 1.08 -7.10 -43.08
CA THR A 49 1.96 -6.33 -43.96
C THR A 49 1.53 -6.44 -45.42
N ALA A 50 0.61 -7.32 -45.73
CA ALA A 50 -0.11 -7.34 -46.98
C ALA A 50 -1.30 -6.36 -46.90
N ARG A 51 -1.04 -5.10 -47.12
CA ARG A 51 -2.11 -4.16 -47.47
C ARG A 51 -2.64 -4.50 -48.85
N MET A 52 -3.37 -5.59 -48.96
CA MET A 52 -4.36 -5.68 -50.00
C MET A 52 -5.42 -4.62 -49.70
N ARG A 53 -5.43 -3.54 -50.45
CA ARG A 53 -6.62 -2.74 -50.63
C ARG A 53 -7.43 -3.49 -51.70
N PRO A 54 -8.49 -4.23 -51.37
CA PRO A 54 -9.45 -4.63 -52.37
C PRO A 54 -10.11 -3.34 -52.80
N GLU A 55 -9.96 -3.00 -54.07
CA GLU A 55 -10.80 -2.02 -54.71
C GLU A 55 -12.20 -2.65 -54.77
N ILE A 56 -13.03 -2.36 -53.78
CA ILE A 56 -14.39 -2.88 -53.71
C ILE A 56 -15.23 -1.89 -54.47
N ASP A 57 -15.55 -2.26 -55.68
CA ASP A 57 -16.55 -1.56 -56.49
C ASP A 57 -17.94 -1.91 -55.91
N TYR A 58 -18.59 -0.94 -55.26
CA TYR A 58 -19.92 -1.09 -54.70
C TYR A 58 -20.98 -0.86 -55.79
N THR A 59 -21.09 -1.75 -56.74
CA THR A 59 -22.28 -1.82 -57.59
C THR A 59 -23.33 -2.65 -56.85
N ILE A 60 -24.25 -1.99 -56.15
CA ILE A 60 -25.41 -2.62 -55.53
C ILE A 60 -26.40 -2.97 -56.62
N THR A 61 -26.37 -4.21 -57.10
CA THR A 61 -27.45 -4.75 -57.91
C THR A 61 -28.51 -5.36 -56.97
N PRO A 62 -29.72 -4.83 -56.88
CA PRO A 62 -30.75 -5.39 -56.00
C PRO A 62 -31.27 -6.70 -56.62
N LEU A 63 -30.67 -7.81 -56.22
CA LEU A 63 -31.22 -9.14 -56.48
C LEU A 63 -32.11 -9.53 -55.30
N SER A 64 -33.40 -9.58 -55.53
CA SER A 64 -34.34 -10.16 -54.57
C SER A 64 -34.22 -11.70 -54.58
N LEU A 65 -33.29 -12.21 -53.85
CA LEU A 65 -33.15 -13.64 -53.58
C LEU A 65 -34.01 -14.02 -52.37
N ARG A 66 -35.15 -14.67 -52.63
CA ARG A 66 -35.85 -15.42 -51.59
C ARG A 66 -35.01 -16.69 -51.30
N THR A 67 -34.10 -16.59 -50.35
CA THR A 67 -33.38 -17.75 -49.87
C THR A 67 -34.11 -18.32 -48.66
N THR A 68 -34.76 -19.45 -48.82
CA THR A 68 -35.12 -20.35 -47.73
C THR A 68 -33.88 -21.07 -47.24
N LEU A 69 -32.93 -20.34 -46.65
CA LEU A 69 -31.80 -20.92 -45.97
C LEU A 69 -32.21 -21.14 -44.52
N SER A 70 -32.46 -22.41 -44.20
CA SER A 70 -32.50 -22.86 -42.81
C SER A 70 -31.14 -22.51 -42.15
N PRO A 71 -31.08 -21.67 -41.13
CA PRO A 71 -29.79 -21.36 -40.50
C PRO A 71 -29.24 -22.65 -39.89
N ARG A 72 -28.19 -23.19 -40.47
CA ARG A 72 -27.42 -24.21 -39.78
C ARG A 72 -26.83 -23.58 -38.54
N PRO A 73 -27.05 -24.13 -37.33
CA PRO A 73 -26.43 -23.59 -36.15
C PRO A 73 -24.91 -23.61 -36.38
N ILE A 74 -24.34 -22.42 -36.31
CA ILE A 74 -22.88 -22.26 -36.33
C ILE A 74 -22.39 -23.08 -35.13
N ARG A 75 -21.63 -24.13 -35.36
CA ARG A 75 -20.92 -24.84 -34.29
C ARG A 75 -20.10 -23.76 -33.58
N PRO A 76 -20.28 -23.59 -32.25
CA PRO A 76 -19.42 -22.66 -31.55
C PRO A 76 -17.98 -23.04 -31.87
N ALA A 77 -17.21 -22.06 -32.32
CA ALA A 77 -15.78 -22.26 -32.51
C ALA A 77 -15.24 -22.85 -31.21
N THR A 78 -14.69 -24.04 -31.29
CA THR A 78 -13.96 -24.59 -30.18
C THR A 78 -12.75 -23.70 -30.06
N VAL A 79 -12.81 -22.74 -29.16
CA VAL A 79 -11.62 -21.97 -28.79
C VAL A 79 -10.69 -23.00 -28.19
N THR A 80 -9.75 -23.46 -29.00
CA THR A 80 -8.61 -24.18 -28.46
C THR A 80 -7.92 -23.15 -27.60
N TYR A 81 -8.16 -23.23 -26.30
CA TYR A 81 -7.37 -22.45 -25.37
C TYR A 81 -5.94 -22.84 -25.68
N TRP A 82 -5.19 -21.84 -26.15
CA TRP A 82 -3.75 -22.00 -26.34
C TRP A 82 -3.23 -22.66 -25.09
N GLU A 83 -2.39 -23.67 -25.24
CA GLU A 83 -1.76 -24.28 -24.09
C GLU A 83 -1.13 -23.18 -23.28
N PHE A 84 -1.80 -22.82 -22.20
CA PHE A 84 -1.20 -21.88 -21.25
C PHE A 84 0.12 -22.53 -20.87
N ASN A 85 1.21 -21.88 -21.20
CA ASN A 85 2.52 -22.31 -20.70
C ASN A 85 2.36 -22.44 -19.21
N ARG A 86 2.34 -23.68 -18.71
CA ARG A 86 2.16 -23.94 -17.29
C ARG A 86 3.25 -23.17 -16.58
N PRO A 87 2.91 -22.31 -15.61
CA PRO A 87 3.92 -21.59 -14.86
C PRO A 87 4.87 -22.62 -14.25
N LEU A 88 6.15 -22.33 -14.28
CA LEU A 88 7.13 -23.18 -13.61
C LEU A 88 6.82 -23.17 -12.11
N PRO A 89 6.93 -24.32 -11.41
CA PRO A 89 6.47 -24.45 -10.05
C PRO A 89 7.27 -23.62 -9.03
N PHE A 90 8.50 -23.26 -9.38
CA PHE A 90 9.38 -22.55 -8.46
C PHE A 90 9.84 -21.21 -9.04
N TYR A 91 9.83 -20.22 -8.18
CA TYR A 91 10.45 -18.93 -8.43
C TYR A 91 11.43 -18.60 -7.31
N LEU A 92 12.60 -18.13 -7.68
CA LEU A 92 13.63 -17.64 -6.77
C LEU A 92 14.10 -16.26 -7.21
N LYS A 93 14.10 -15.28 -6.32
CA LYS A 93 14.88 -14.05 -6.42
C LYS A 93 15.85 -14.03 -5.25
N ALA A 94 17.14 -13.95 -5.50
CA ALA A 94 18.15 -13.86 -4.46
C ALA A 94 19.20 -12.82 -4.85
N GLY A 95 19.54 -11.96 -3.91
CA GLY A 95 20.51 -10.89 -4.14
C GLY A 95 21.14 -10.38 -2.86
N ALA A 96 22.29 -9.75 -3.03
CA ALA A 96 23.00 -9.05 -1.98
C ALA A 96 23.64 -7.77 -2.53
N GLY A 97 23.98 -6.84 -1.65
CA GLY A 97 24.48 -5.54 -2.10
C GLY A 97 25.32 -4.79 -1.09
N TYR A 98 25.60 -3.54 -1.45
CA TYR A 98 26.42 -2.63 -0.63
C TYR A 98 25.67 -1.31 -0.39
N PRO A 99 25.73 -0.72 0.85
CA PRO A 99 26.16 -1.38 2.08
C PRO A 99 25.42 -2.69 2.29
N LEU A 100 25.93 -3.59 3.12
CA LEU A 100 25.43 -4.95 3.23
C LEU A 100 23.89 -4.97 3.31
N ASN A 101 23.29 -5.54 2.29
CA ASN A 101 21.85 -5.78 2.19
C ASN A 101 21.61 -7.13 1.52
N SER A 102 20.44 -7.69 1.76
CA SER A 102 20.05 -8.99 1.21
C SER A 102 18.57 -8.98 0.82
N VAL A 103 18.25 -9.74 -0.22
CA VAL A 103 16.88 -10.02 -0.64
C VAL A 103 16.76 -11.48 -1.02
N LEU A 104 15.69 -12.13 -0.56
CA LEU A 104 15.33 -13.49 -0.95
C LEU A 104 13.80 -13.56 -1.08
N ASP A 105 13.34 -13.91 -2.27
CA ASP A 105 11.96 -14.30 -2.51
C ASP A 105 11.95 -15.70 -3.09
N PHE A 106 11.32 -16.62 -2.42
CA PHE A 106 11.11 -17.98 -2.89
C PHE A 106 9.64 -18.33 -2.87
N TYR A 107 9.16 -18.88 -3.96
CA TYR A 107 7.80 -19.36 -4.11
C TYR A 107 7.78 -20.75 -4.72
N ALA A 108 6.97 -21.62 -4.15
CA ALA A 108 6.70 -22.95 -4.66
C ALA A 108 5.20 -23.11 -4.87
N SER A 109 4.77 -23.42 -6.10
CA SER A 109 3.36 -23.50 -6.45
C SER A 109 2.99 -24.82 -7.12
N SER A 110 1.74 -25.27 -6.92
CA SER A 110 1.20 -26.43 -7.62
C SER A 110 1.05 -26.16 -9.12
N GLN A 111 1.28 -27.18 -9.93
CA GLN A 111 1.26 -27.06 -11.39
C GLN A 111 -0.11 -27.18 -12.04
N ASN A 112 -1.12 -27.64 -11.32
CA ASN A 112 -2.45 -27.86 -11.88
C ASN A 112 -3.49 -26.92 -11.28
N PRO A 113 -3.74 -25.74 -11.88
CA PRO A 113 -4.69 -24.76 -11.35
C PRO A 113 -6.16 -25.10 -11.65
N SER A 114 -6.47 -26.21 -12.35
CA SER A 114 -7.85 -26.51 -12.79
C SER A 114 -8.80 -26.86 -11.65
N THR A 115 -8.28 -27.48 -10.59
CA THR A 115 -9.09 -27.90 -9.42
C THR A 115 -8.82 -27.07 -8.18
N GLY A 116 -7.74 -26.29 -8.19
CA GLY A 116 -7.28 -25.51 -7.08
C GLY A 116 -5.80 -25.21 -7.18
N TYR A 117 -5.24 -24.60 -6.14
CA TYR A 117 -3.83 -24.27 -6.05
C TYR A 117 -3.30 -24.43 -4.63
N VAL A 118 -2.02 -24.65 -4.52
CA VAL A 118 -1.25 -24.56 -3.26
C VAL A 118 0.02 -23.79 -3.56
N VAL A 119 0.35 -22.82 -2.71
CA VAL A 119 1.56 -21.99 -2.81
C VAL A 119 2.21 -21.92 -1.44
N GLY A 120 3.49 -22.22 -1.37
CA GLY A 120 4.33 -21.89 -0.22
C GLY A 120 5.29 -20.78 -0.60
N TYR A 121 5.60 -19.89 0.33
CA TYR A 121 6.46 -18.75 0.06
C TYR A 121 7.32 -18.35 1.26
N VAL A 122 8.50 -17.81 0.93
CA VAL A 122 9.43 -17.18 1.88
C VAL A 122 9.91 -15.88 1.26
N ASN A 123 9.82 -14.79 2.02
CA ASN A 123 10.35 -13.49 1.63
C ASN A 123 11.29 -12.97 2.73
N HIS A 124 12.40 -12.41 2.31
CA HIS A 124 13.36 -11.76 3.19
C HIS A 124 13.89 -10.49 2.53
N GLU A 125 13.91 -9.41 3.28
CA GLU A 125 14.64 -8.18 2.95
C GLU A 125 15.41 -7.74 4.20
N GLY A 126 16.72 -7.56 4.05
CA GLY A 126 17.61 -7.15 5.13
C GLY A 126 18.52 -6.02 4.71
N ARG A 127 18.78 -5.10 5.62
CA ARG A 127 19.78 -4.03 5.49
C ARG A 127 20.60 -4.00 6.77
N TYR A 128 21.91 -4.12 6.64
CA TYR A 128 22.84 -4.31 7.75
C TYR A 128 23.96 -3.29 7.63
N ALA A 129 23.69 -2.05 7.99
CA ALA A 129 24.65 -0.99 7.87
C ALA A 129 24.64 -0.10 9.11
N ASP A 130 25.78 0.50 9.40
CA ASP A 130 25.86 1.56 10.38
C ASP A 130 25.58 2.91 9.70
N ILE A 131 24.79 3.73 10.33
CA ILE A 131 24.48 5.09 9.90
C ILE A 131 24.98 6.07 10.96
N LYS A 132 25.56 7.17 10.48
CA LYS A 132 25.85 8.30 11.34
C LYS A 132 24.57 9.13 11.48
N ASN A 133 24.01 9.22 12.69
CA ASN A 133 22.82 10.01 12.97
C ASN A 133 23.10 11.53 12.90
N ASP A 134 22.09 12.36 13.15
CA ASP A 134 22.24 13.83 13.07
C ASP A 134 23.12 14.42 14.16
N PHE A 135 23.29 13.69 15.24
CA PHE A 135 24.15 14.08 16.36
C PHE A 135 25.61 13.61 16.18
N GLY A 136 25.90 12.98 15.03
CA GLY A 136 27.25 12.54 14.70
C GLY A 136 27.62 11.17 15.23
N VAL A 137 26.74 10.49 15.96
CA VAL A 137 26.95 9.15 16.50
C VAL A 137 26.72 8.11 15.42
N LYS A 138 27.62 7.14 15.30
CA LYS A 138 27.51 6.02 14.38
C LYS A 138 26.80 4.86 15.05
N ASN A 139 25.57 4.59 14.64
CA ASN A 139 24.70 3.56 15.20
C ASN A 139 24.38 2.48 14.18
N ASN A 140 24.15 1.27 14.68
CA ASN A 140 23.61 0.18 13.87
C ASN A 140 22.19 0.51 13.42
N SER A 141 21.97 0.52 12.11
CA SER A 141 20.67 0.80 11.47
C SER A 141 20.05 -0.45 10.86
N THR A 142 20.37 -1.64 11.36
CA THR A 142 19.81 -2.89 10.86
C THR A 142 18.29 -2.86 10.84
N ARG A 143 17.74 -3.22 9.69
CA ARG A 143 16.33 -3.37 9.45
C ARG A 143 16.10 -4.67 8.69
N MET A 144 15.23 -5.53 9.20
CA MET A 144 14.87 -6.80 8.56
C MET A 144 13.38 -6.99 8.48
N PHE A 145 12.97 -7.59 7.38
CA PHE A 145 11.63 -8.11 7.18
C PHE A 145 11.73 -9.56 6.70
N ASN A 146 11.05 -10.45 7.41
CA ASN A 146 10.94 -11.86 7.04
C ASN A 146 9.48 -12.25 7.01
N ARG A 147 9.07 -12.97 5.97
CA ARG A 147 7.74 -13.58 5.86
C ARG A 147 7.88 -15.02 5.41
N ILE A 148 7.17 -15.90 6.09
CA ILE A 148 6.97 -17.28 5.67
C ILE A 148 5.48 -17.57 5.67
N GLY A 149 4.99 -18.22 4.63
CA GLY A 149 3.56 -18.53 4.56
C GLY A 149 3.20 -19.56 3.52
N ALA A 150 1.94 -19.94 3.56
CA ALA A 150 1.34 -20.84 2.59
C ALA A 150 -0.11 -20.43 2.31
N ALA A 151 -0.51 -20.53 1.06
CA ALA A 151 -1.88 -20.29 0.63
C ALA A 151 -2.37 -21.48 -0.20
N ALA A 152 -3.65 -21.81 -0.05
CA ALA A 152 -4.28 -22.85 -0.82
C ALA A 152 -5.70 -22.44 -1.21
N GLY A 153 -6.12 -22.85 -2.39
CA GLY A 153 -7.50 -22.62 -2.86
C GLY A 153 -8.03 -23.84 -3.59
N LYS A 154 -9.31 -24.12 -3.41
CA LYS A 154 -10.01 -25.20 -4.12
C LYS A 154 -11.27 -24.66 -4.77
N TYR A 155 -11.45 -25.00 -6.04
CA TYR A 155 -12.62 -24.59 -6.82
C TYR A 155 -13.74 -25.60 -6.68
N PHE A 156 -14.95 -25.11 -6.41
CA PHE A 156 -16.20 -25.88 -6.32
C PHE A 156 -17.22 -25.30 -7.33
N GLY A 157 -17.05 -25.65 -8.59
CA GLY A 157 -17.82 -25.03 -9.65
C GLY A 157 -17.49 -23.54 -9.77
N ARG A 158 -18.44 -22.68 -9.37
CA ARG A 158 -18.23 -21.22 -9.38
C ARG A 158 -17.69 -20.67 -8.06
N HIS A 159 -17.73 -21.47 -7.00
CA HIS A 159 -17.27 -21.07 -5.68
C HIS A 159 -15.80 -21.44 -5.50
N ILE A 160 -15.14 -20.68 -4.67
CA ILE A 160 -13.76 -20.96 -4.26
C ILE A 160 -13.67 -20.95 -2.74
N LEU A 161 -12.98 -21.94 -2.20
CA LEU A 161 -12.50 -21.93 -0.82
C LEU A 161 -11.01 -21.63 -0.85
N GLU A 162 -10.60 -20.55 -0.21
CA GLU A 162 -9.20 -20.14 -0.10
C GLU A 162 -8.80 -20.04 1.36
N GLY A 163 -7.58 -20.42 1.65
CA GLY A 163 -6.95 -20.24 2.95
C GLY A 163 -5.55 -19.71 2.79
N ASP A 164 -5.14 -18.83 3.68
CA ASP A 164 -3.81 -18.26 3.77
C ASP A 164 -3.36 -18.28 5.23
N ILE A 165 -2.12 -18.67 5.46
CA ILE A 165 -1.46 -18.61 6.76
C ILE A 165 -0.06 -18.07 6.57
N TYR A 166 0.33 -17.08 7.37
CA TYR A 166 1.67 -16.56 7.33
C TYR A 166 2.14 -16.03 8.68
N TYR A 167 3.45 -15.98 8.82
CA TYR A 167 4.14 -15.35 9.92
C TYR A 167 5.10 -14.30 9.38
N ASP A 168 5.00 -13.08 9.92
CA ASP A 168 5.92 -11.97 9.68
C ASP A 168 6.80 -11.75 10.89
N ASN A 169 8.07 -11.47 10.63
CA ASN A 169 8.98 -10.92 11.61
C ASN A 169 9.58 -9.62 11.07
N ARG A 170 9.54 -8.56 11.87
CA ARG A 170 10.00 -7.22 11.52
C ARG A 170 10.94 -6.71 12.61
N MET A 171 12.15 -6.39 12.23
CA MET A 171 13.20 -5.94 13.15
C MET A 171 13.74 -4.58 12.73
N TYR A 172 13.88 -3.67 13.70
CA TYR A 172 14.33 -2.29 13.48
C TYR A 172 15.20 -1.82 14.64
N HIS A 173 16.44 -1.44 14.37
CA HIS A 173 17.26 -0.77 15.39
C HIS A 173 16.84 0.68 15.58
N ARG A 174 16.81 1.15 16.83
CA ARG A 174 16.54 2.54 17.22
C ARG A 174 17.79 3.41 17.06
N TYR A 175 18.35 3.48 15.86
CA TYR A 175 19.61 4.17 15.58
C TYR A 175 19.51 5.72 15.62
N GLY A 176 18.31 6.28 15.67
CA GLY A 176 18.07 7.70 15.91
C GLY A 176 18.25 8.10 17.37
N ALA A 177 18.31 7.14 18.28
CA ALA A 177 18.49 7.41 19.71
C ALA A 177 19.77 8.18 19.99
N TRP A 178 19.71 9.12 20.94
CA TRP A 178 20.81 10.00 21.27
C TRP A 178 20.70 10.52 22.72
N ALA A 179 21.84 10.78 23.33
CA ALA A 179 21.95 11.51 24.58
C ALA A 179 23.14 12.46 24.51
N ASP A 180 23.00 13.63 25.14
CA ASP A 180 24.10 14.55 25.35
C ASP A 180 24.97 14.03 26.49
N GLY A 181 26.29 13.99 26.28
CA GLY A 181 27.25 13.45 27.26
C GLY A 181 27.55 11.96 27.11
N ASP A 182 28.02 11.32 28.19
CA ASP A 182 28.48 9.93 28.16
C ASP A 182 27.33 8.93 28.32
N GLY A 183 26.39 8.96 27.34
CA GLY A 183 25.14 8.19 27.31
C GLY A 183 25.30 6.66 27.26
N ALA A 184 26.51 6.13 27.36
CA ALA A 184 26.78 4.71 27.19
C ALA A 184 26.11 3.80 28.25
N GLY A 185 25.59 4.36 29.33
CA GLY A 185 24.90 3.62 30.40
C GLY A 185 23.38 3.62 30.35
N LEU A 186 22.75 4.41 29.48
CA LEU A 186 21.29 4.61 29.49
C LEU A 186 20.49 3.56 28.72
N GLY A 187 21.12 2.53 28.16
CA GLY A 187 20.40 1.56 27.31
C GLY A 187 19.73 2.19 26.09
N ILE A 188 20.22 3.36 25.66
CA ILE A 188 19.75 4.08 24.51
C ILE A 188 20.06 3.29 23.25
N GLY A 189 19.08 3.18 22.38
CA GLY A 189 19.19 2.33 21.22
C GLY A 189 18.82 0.89 21.58
N GLY A 190 18.46 0.07 20.84
CA GLY A 190 18.00 -1.29 21.03
C GLY A 190 17.21 -1.69 19.80
N MET A 191 16.68 -2.85 19.82
CA MET A 191 15.98 -3.39 18.67
C MET A 191 14.48 -3.50 18.94
N ASN A 192 13.68 -2.96 18.04
CA ASN A 192 12.27 -3.29 17.96
C ASN A 192 12.13 -4.56 17.13
N ASP A 193 11.49 -5.56 17.69
CA ASP A 193 11.26 -6.86 17.06
C ASP A 193 9.79 -7.25 17.22
N TYR A 194 9.10 -7.34 16.09
CA TYR A 194 7.68 -7.61 16.04
C TYR A 194 7.40 -8.89 15.27
N GLY A 195 6.66 -9.82 15.91
CA GLY A 195 6.13 -11.02 15.29
C GLY A 195 4.63 -10.88 15.01
N ASP A 196 4.16 -11.36 13.87
CA ASP A 196 2.76 -11.27 13.46
C ASP A 196 2.32 -12.55 12.74
N ALA A 197 1.58 -13.42 13.44
CA ALA A 197 1.02 -14.65 12.90
C ALA A 197 -0.41 -14.41 12.43
N ASN A 198 -0.74 -14.75 11.20
CA ASN A 198 -2.04 -14.49 10.61
C ASN A 198 -2.59 -15.72 9.89
N VAL A 199 -3.91 -15.88 9.96
CA VAL A 199 -4.68 -16.85 9.20
C VAL A 199 -5.91 -16.20 8.61
N ALA A 200 -6.21 -16.49 7.35
CA ALA A 200 -7.43 -16.05 6.70
C ALA A 200 -8.06 -17.21 5.93
N VAL A 201 -9.37 -17.28 5.94
CA VAL A 201 -10.17 -18.24 5.16
C VAL A 201 -11.28 -17.49 4.46
N ARG A 202 -11.44 -17.73 3.17
CA ARG A 202 -12.49 -17.13 2.33
C ARG A 202 -13.25 -18.23 1.60
N PHE A 203 -14.56 -18.15 1.61
CA PHE A 203 -15.44 -18.98 0.81
C PHE A 203 -16.46 -18.12 0.08
N GLY A 204 -16.59 -18.29 -1.22
CA GLY A 204 -17.58 -17.55 -1.99
C GLY A 204 -17.36 -17.58 -3.49
N ASP A 205 -18.00 -16.63 -4.16
CA ASP A 205 -17.94 -16.41 -5.60
C ASP A 205 -16.81 -15.44 -5.98
N ASN A 206 -16.50 -15.38 -7.26
CA ASN A 206 -15.50 -14.45 -7.80
C ASN A 206 -16.09 -13.10 -8.26
N PHE A 207 -17.40 -12.90 -8.13
CA PHE A 207 -18.13 -11.69 -8.54
C PHE A 207 -17.96 -11.27 -10.02
N GLN A 208 -17.56 -12.18 -10.90
CA GLN A 208 -17.42 -11.89 -12.33
C GLN A 208 -18.77 -11.86 -13.04
N ASP A 209 -19.69 -12.76 -12.70
CA ASP A 209 -21.05 -12.82 -13.24
C ASP A 209 -22.05 -12.30 -12.22
N LEU A 210 -22.35 -11.01 -12.31
CA LEU A 210 -23.34 -10.37 -11.44
C LEU A 210 -24.81 -10.59 -11.91
N SER A 211 -25.07 -11.27 -13.03
CA SER A 211 -26.44 -11.64 -13.40
C SER A 211 -27.09 -12.56 -12.37
N ARG A 212 -26.28 -13.20 -11.55
CA ARG A 212 -26.66 -14.06 -10.43
C ARG A 212 -26.30 -13.40 -9.11
N THR A 213 -26.90 -13.93 -8.03
CA THR A 213 -26.47 -13.56 -6.69
C THR A 213 -25.11 -14.19 -6.41
N ASN A 214 -24.14 -13.35 -6.06
CA ASN A 214 -22.82 -13.75 -5.61
C ASN A 214 -22.70 -13.46 -4.12
N PHE A 215 -21.97 -14.30 -3.41
CA PHE A 215 -21.70 -14.12 -1.99
C PHE A 215 -20.24 -14.43 -1.66
N GLU A 216 -19.75 -13.87 -0.57
CA GLU A 216 -18.44 -14.14 0.00
C GLU A 216 -18.55 -14.10 1.52
N ILE A 217 -17.93 -15.05 2.18
CA ILE A 217 -17.70 -15.06 3.62
C ILE A 217 -16.20 -15.18 3.83
N ALA A 218 -15.65 -14.28 4.64
CA ALA A 218 -14.24 -14.28 5.00
C ALA A 218 -14.08 -14.23 6.51
N LEU A 219 -13.20 -15.07 7.03
CA LEU A 219 -12.78 -15.11 8.42
C LEU A 219 -11.29 -14.84 8.49
N ARG A 220 -10.86 -14.10 9.50
CA ARG A 220 -9.45 -13.84 9.75
C ARG A 220 -9.15 -13.93 11.24
N GLY A 221 -7.95 -14.39 11.55
CA GLY A 221 -7.40 -14.39 12.89
C GLY A 221 -5.95 -13.97 12.86
N GLY A 222 -5.49 -13.30 13.89
CA GLY A 222 -4.11 -12.85 14.00
C GLY A 222 -3.64 -12.78 15.44
N MET A 223 -2.35 -13.00 15.64
CA MET A 223 -1.65 -12.83 16.91
C MET A 223 -0.40 -12.00 16.64
N PHE A 224 -0.30 -10.89 17.33
CA PHE A 224 0.84 -9.99 17.30
C PHE A 224 1.64 -10.13 18.59
N PHE A 225 2.97 -10.09 18.47
CA PHE A 225 3.93 -10.24 19.55
C PHE A 225 4.96 -9.13 19.48
N ASP A 226 5.18 -8.46 20.61
CA ASP A 226 6.31 -7.56 20.78
C ASP A 226 7.46 -8.34 21.46
N HIS A 227 8.60 -8.44 20.78
CA HIS A 227 9.83 -9.04 21.27
C HIS A 227 10.94 -8.01 21.49
N SER A 228 10.59 -6.72 21.35
CA SER A 228 11.52 -5.60 21.37
C SER A 228 12.34 -5.55 22.68
N GLU A 229 13.54 -5.03 22.57
CA GLU A 229 14.44 -4.79 23.72
C GLU A 229 14.14 -3.40 24.32
N TRP A 230 13.46 -3.39 25.47
CA TRP A 230 13.20 -2.19 26.25
C TRP A 230 13.87 -2.31 27.61
N PRO A 231 14.65 -1.29 28.07
CA PRO A 231 15.47 -1.41 29.28
C PRO A 231 14.68 -1.71 30.56
N ASP A 232 13.47 -1.21 30.71
CA ASP A 232 12.77 -1.22 32.00
C ASP A 232 11.27 -1.60 31.93
N TYR A 233 10.82 -2.17 30.80
CA TYR A 233 9.44 -2.62 30.68
C TYR A 233 9.30 -4.11 30.98
N GLY A 234 8.41 -4.44 31.91
CA GLY A 234 8.11 -5.80 32.34
C GLY A 234 7.57 -6.70 31.23
N ASP A 235 6.30 -7.07 31.28
CA ASP A 235 5.68 -7.92 30.27
C ASP A 235 5.58 -7.25 28.91
N LYS A 236 6.08 -7.92 27.87
CA LYS A 236 6.01 -7.46 26.48
C LYS A 236 4.60 -7.53 25.93
N ALA A 237 4.22 -6.60 25.09
CA ALA A 237 2.89 -6.50 24.51
C ALA A 237 2.53 -7.73 23.65
N ARG A 238 1.29 -8.15 23.75
CA ARG A 238 0.70 -9.17 22.87
C ARG A 238 -0.73 -8.77 22.52
N GLN A 239 -1.12 -9.02 21.29
CA GLN A 239 -2.44 -8.67 20.81
C GLN A 239 -3.02 -9.80 19.98
N THR A 240 -4.31 -10.07 20.16
CA THR A 240 -5.08 -11.02 19.34
C THR A 240 -6.13 -10.24 18.54
N ALA A 241 -6.34 -10.61 17.28
CA ALA A 241 -7.36 -10.03 16.42
C ALA A 241 -8.18 -11.14 15.76
N LEU A 242 -9.50 -10.99 15.76
CA LEU A 242 -10.45 -11.85 15.07
C LEU A 242 -11.36 -11.00 14.19
N GLY A 243 -11.65 -11.45 12.98
CA GLY A 243 -12.54 -10.75 12.08
C GLY A 243 -13.40 -11.70 11.26
N ALA A 244 -14.62 -11.27 11.01
CA ALA A 244 -15.55 -11.93 10.10
C ALA A 244 -16.16 -10.90 9.15
N ARG A 245 -16.28 -11.23 7.88
CA ARG A 245 -16.88 -10.38 6.85
C ARG A 245 -17.76 -11.22 5.94
N ALA A 246 -18.94 -10.69 5.62
CA ALA A 246 -19.84 -11.26 4.63
C ALA A 246 -20.21 -10.21 3.60
N LYS A 247 -20.27 -10.60 2.33
CA LYS A 247 -20.64 -9.76 1.21
C LYS A 247 -21.60 -10.49 0.29
N ILE A 248 -22.60 -9.78 -0.19
CA ILE A 248 -23.52 -10.26 -1.21
C ILE A 248 -23.65 -9.20 -2.31
N ALA A 249 -23.70 -9.61 -3.56
CA ALA A 249 -23.94 -8.71 -4.67
C ALA A 249 -24.74 -9.37 -5.78
N ARG A 250 -25.58 -8.55 -6.46
CA ARG A 250 -26.36 -8.97 -7.62
C ARG A 250 -26.57 -7.80 -8.58
N GLY A 251 -26.51 -8.10 -9.86
CA GLY A 251 -26.84 -7.17 -10.93
C GLY A 251 -28.21 -7.44 -11.52
N PHE A 252 -28.86 -6.39 -11.98
CA PHE A 252 -30.14 -6.40 -12.66
C PHE A 252 -30.03 -5.50 -13.89
N GLY A 253 -29.73 -6.08 -15.05
CA GLY A 253 -29.47 -5.33 -16.26
C GLY A 253 -28.25 -4.41 -16.12
N ARG A 254 -28.48 -3.10 -16.10
CA ARG A 254 -27.43 -2.09 -15.94
C ARG A 254 -27.15 -1.69 -14.49
N SER A 255 -27.98 -2.17 -13.58
CA SER A 255 -27.88 -1.85 -12.15
C SER A 255 -27.22 -2.99 -11.38
N ARG A 256 -26.54 -2.66 -10.29
CA ARG A 256 -25.96 -3.62 -9.35
C ARG A 256 -26.16 -3.16 -7.92
N PHE A 257 -26.42 -4.11 -7.05
CA PHE A 257 -26.51 -3.88 -5.61
C PHE A 257 -25.49 -4.76 -4.89
N SER A 258 -24.88 -4.22 -3.86
CA SER A 258 -24.07 -5.01 -2.94
C SER A 258 -24.28 -4.56 -1.51
N LEU A 259 -24.29 -5.53 -0.63
CA LEU A 259 -24.32 -5.36 0.82
C LEU A 259 -23.09 -6.08 1.39
N GLU A 260 -22.42 -5.43 2.30
CA GLU A 260 -21.29 -5.99 3.04
C GLU A 260 -21.50 -5.73 4.53
N ALA A 261 -21.18 -6.71 5.37
CA ALA A 261 -21.17 -6.58 6.82
C ALA A 261 -19.91 -7.22 7.38
N GLY A 262 -19.33 -6.62 8.39
CA GLY A 262 -18.12 -7.07 9.05
C GLY A 262 -18.15 -6.84 10.55
N TYR A 263 -17.41 -7.68 11.25
CA TYR A 263 -17.14 -7.56 12.67
C TYR A 263 -15.68 -7.87 12.92
N GLU A 264 -15.03 -7.02 13.70
CA GLU A 264 -13.65 -7.21 14.12
C GLU A 264 -13.54 -7.02 15.63
N LEU A 265 -12.84 -7.93 16.26
CA LEU A 265 -12.50 -7.90 17.69
C LEU A 265 -10.98 -7.88 17.82
N ARG A 266 -10.47 -6.98 18.63
CA ARG A 266 -9.06 -6.91 19.03
C ARG A 266 -8.99 -6.94 20.54
N SER A 267 -8.01 -7.67 21.08
CA SER A 267 -7.81 -7.81 22.52
C SER A 267 -6.33 -7.78 22.84
N GLY A 268 -5.95 -6.92 23.76
CA GLY A 268 -4.62 -6.82 24.33
C GLY A 268 -4.40 -7.87 25.43
N GLN A 269 -3.13 -8.24 25.61
CA GLN A 269 -2.67 -9.17 26.62
C GLN A 269 -1.33 -8.70 27.17
N LYS A 270 -0.94 -9.14 28.35
CA LYS A 270 0.29 -8.75 29.04
C LYS A 270 0.29 -7.24 29.31
N SER A 271 1.27 -6.49 28.82
CA SER A 271 1.30 -5.01 29.01
C SER A 271 0.14 -4.26 28.36
N LEU A 272 -0.66 -4.93 27.52
CA LEU A 272 -1.90 -4.42 26.94
C LEU A 272 -3.16 -5.02 27.58
N GLU A 273 -3.01 -5.75 28.70
CA GLU A 273 -4.15 -6.36 29.39
C GLU A 273 -5.20 -5.32 29.74
N GLY A 274 -6.48 -5.68 29.59
CA GLY A 274 -7.58 -4.74 29.77
C GLY A 274 -7.92 -3.88 28.54
N SER A 275 -7.08 -3.86 27.50
CA SER A 275 -7.37 -3.13 26.27
C SER A 275 -8.13 -4.00 25.28
N SER A 276 -9.27 -3.52 24.79
CA SER A 276 -10.03 -4.18 23.74
C SER A 276 -10.71 -3.20 22.79
N GLN A 277 -10.93 -3.65 21.55
CA GLN A 277 -11.64 -2.88 20.55
C GLN A 277 -12.55 -3.77 19.70
N GLN A 278 -13.76 -3.30 19.47
CA GLN A 278 -14.77 -3.93 18.64
C GLN A 278 -15.15 -2.95 17.52
N LEU A 279 -15.03 -3.39 16.27
CA LEU A 279 -15.44 -2.62 15.09
C LEU A 279 -16.51 -3.38 14.32
N ILE A 280 -17.70 -2.81 14.24
CA ILE A 280 -18.79 -3.28 13.39
C ILE A 280 -18.78 -2.42 12.12
N HIS A 281 -18.88 -3.05 10.97
CA HIS A 281 -18.95 -2.41 9.67
C HIS A 281 -20.14 -2.90 8.88
N ALA A 282 -20.86 -2.00 8.22
CA ALA A 282 -21.90 -2.33 7.25
C ALA A 282 -21.82 -1.37 6.06
N ALA A 283 -21.82 -1.90 4.83
CA ALA A 283 -21.74 -1.12 3.61
C ALA A 283 -22.87 -1.47 2.64
N LEU A 284 -23.54 -0.46 2.11
CA LEU A 284 -24.52 -0.61 1.05
C LEU A 284 -24.04 0.14 -0.19
N ARG A 285 -24.07 -0.52 -1.35
CA ARG A 285 -23.67 0.06 -2.63
C ARG A 285 -24.74 -0.18 -3.68
N TYR A 286 -25.00 0.84 -4.47
CA TYR A 286 -25.76 0.78 -5.70
C TYR A 286 -24.92 1.28 -6.85
N GLY A 287 -24.79 0.49 -7.90
CA GLY A 287 -24.07 0.85 -9.12
C GLY A 287 -24.98 0.83 -10.34
N PHE A 288 -24.71 1.71 -11.28
CA PHE A 288 -25.38 1.79 -12.57
C PHE A 288 -24.34 2.00 -13.69
N ALA A 289 -24.46 1.23 -14.75
CA ALA A 289 -23.60 1.32 -15.93
C ALA A 289 -24.41 1.80 -17.15
N GLY A 290 -24.54 3.12 -17.29
CA GLY A 290 -25.12 3.78 -18.47
C GLY A 290 -24.11 3.95 -19.59
N GLY A 291 -24.58 4.44 -20.75
CA GLY A 291 -23.70 4.75 -21.88
C GLY A 291 -22.82 5.99 -21.64
N VAL A 292 -23.43 7.05 -21.11
CA VAL A 292 -22.75 8.33 -20.84
C VAL A 292 -22.25 8.40 -19.40
N VAL A 293 -22.99 7.86 -18.46
CA VAL A 293 -22.67 7.92 -17.03
C VAL A 293 -22.58 6.52 -16.45
N ARG A 294 -21.52 6.25 -15.75
CA ARG A 294 -21.37 5.12 -14.83
C ARG A 294 -21.24 5.68 -13.42
N PHE A 295 -22.00 5.14 -12.50
CA PHE A 295 -21.83 5.52 -11.12
C PHE A 295 -22.01 4.34 -10.17
N ASP A 296 -21.32 4.44 -9.04
CA ASP A 296 -21.49 3.61 -7.86
C ASP A 296 -21.65 4.55 -6.67
N VAL A 297 -22.75 4.41 -5.94
CA VAL A 297 -23.03 5.24 -4.76
C VAL A 297 -23.43 4.37 -3.59
N GLY A 298 -23.16 4.86 -2.40
CA GLY A 298 -23.49 4.13 -1.18
C GLY A 298 -23.00 4.81 0.07
N ALA A 299 -23.03 4.08 1.16
CA ALA A 299 -22.51 4.53 2.43
C ALA A 299 -21.95 3.33 3.22
N ASP A 300 -20.94 3.62 4.02
CA ASP A 300 -20.36 2.72 5.00
C ASP A 300 -20.71 3.22 6.39
N TYR A 301 -21.29 2.36 7.18
CA TYR A 301 -21.54 2.60 8.60
C TYR A 301 -20.50 1.83 9.42
N TYR A 302 -19.90 2.51 10.38
CA TYR A 302 -19.01 1.91 11.35
C TYR A 302 -19.48 2.23 12.76
N ARG A 303 -19.39 1.23 13.63
CA ARG A 303 -19.48 1.42 15.08
C ARG A 303 -18.18 0.92 15.68
N ASP A 304 -17.43 1.85 16.26
CA ASP A 304 -16.18 1.61 16.97
C ASP A 304 -16.42 1.68 18.47
N ARG A 305 -15.97 0.67 19.20
CA ARG A 305 -16.01 0.63 20.65
C ARG A 305 -14.67 0.16 21.18
N THR A 306 -14.00 1.05 21.90
CA THR A 306 -12.72 0.77 22.56
C THR A 306 -12.92 0.81 24.07
N GLU A 307 -12.37 -0.17 24.77
CA GLU A 307 -12.45 -0.31 26.22
C GLU A 307 -11.03 -0.48 26.78
N PHE A 308 -10.78 0.23 27.88
CA PHE A 308 -9.62 0.04 28.74
C PHE A 308 -10.12 -0.26 30.14
N GLU A 309 -9.79 -1.44 30.65
CA GLU A 309 -10.06 -1.82 32.02
C GLU A 309 -8.90 -1.37 32.91
N GLY A 310 -9.16 -0.60 33.96
CA GLY A 310 -8.13 -0.12 34.87
C GLY A 310 -8.68 0.64 36.05
N GLU A 311 -7.86 0.84 37.11
CA GLU A 311 -8.19 1.67 38.25
C GLU A 311 -7.82 3.13 37.98
N PRO A 312 -8.64 4.12 38.40
CA PRO A 312 -9.81 4.02 39.29
C PRO A 312 -11.15 3.75 38.55
N SER A 313 -11.18 3.70 37.23
CA SER A 313 -12.41 3.41 36.47
C SER A 313 -12.09 2.93 35.07
N ASN A 314 -12.95 2.06 34.55
CA ASN A 314 -12.87 1.63 33.15
C ASN A 314 -13.21 2.79 32.20
N LEU A 315 -12.37 2.97 31.18
CA LEU A 315 -12.64 3.92 30.11
C LEU A 315 -13.30 3.19 28.94
N VAL A 316 -14.50 3.59 28.57
CA VAL A 316 -15.22 3.07 27.40
C VAL A 316 -15.52 4.21 26.45
N LYS A 317 -15.02 4.11 25.23
CA LYS A 317 -15.36 5.02 24.13
C LYS A 317 -16.17 4.25 23.09
N SER A 318 -17.28 4.86 22.64
CA SER A 318 -18.10 4.28 21.58
C SER A 318 -18.53 5.37 20.63
N GLU A 319 -18.13 5.24 19.38
CA GLU A 319 -18.40 6.22 18.32
C GLU A 319 -19.04 5.55 17.11
N ASN A 320 -19.84 6.31 16.37
CA ASN A 320 -20.48 5.85 15.14
C ASN A 320 -20.10 6.78 14.01
N TYR A 321 -19.72 6.19 12.88
CA TYR A 321 -19.31 6.93 11.70
C TYR A 321 -20.12 6.50 10.49
N VAL A 322 -20.49 7.46 9.65
CA VAL A 322 -21.10 7.22 8.34
C VAL A 322 -20.21 7.84 7.28
N ILE A 323 -19.66 7.01 6.44
CA ILE A 323 -18.75 7.44 5.37
C ILE A 323 -19.49 7.35 4.04
N PRO A 324 -19.64 8.46 3.30
CA PRO A 324 -20.25 8.44 1.99
C PRO A 324 -19.32 7.74 1.00
N PHE A 325 -19.92 7.01 0.09
CA PHE A 325 -19.22 6.42 -1.04
C PHE A 325 -19.87 6.87 -2.33
N ALA A 326 -19.09 7.43 -3.24
CA ALA A 326 -19.53 7.73 -4.59
C ALA A 326 -18.37 7.60 -5.57
N ARG A 327 -18.64 6.99 -6.71
CA ARG A 327 -17.76 7.02 -7.89
C ARG A 327 -18.63 7.33 -9.09
N LEU A 328 -18.35 8.43 -9.74
CA LEU A 328 -19.05 8.87 -10.95
C LEU A 328 -18.03 9.03 -12.06
N ASP A 329 -18.22 8.31 -13.16
CA ASP A 329 -17.40 8.39 -14.37
C ASP A 329 -18.30 8.86 -15.53
N PHE A 330 -17.89 9.91 -16.22
CA PHE A 330 -18.59 10.45 -17.37
C PHE A 330 -17.86 10.06 -18.66
N ASN A 331 -18.57 9.35 -19.54
CA ASN A 331 -18.08 9.01 -20.87
C ASN A 331 -18.72 9.94 -21.90
N LEU A 332 -18.02 10.98 -22.26
CA LEU A 332 -18.49 12.00 -23.19
C LEU A 332 -18.33 11.60 -24.68
N GLY A 333 -18.10 10.31 -24.94
CA GLY A 333 -17.91 9.80 -26.32
C GLY A 333 -16.48 9.99 -26.86
N THR A 334 -15.62 10.68 -26.13
CA THR A 334 -14.21 10.86 -26.48
C THR A 334 -13.33 10.17 -25.44
N PRO A 335 -12.41 9.29 -25.83
CA PRO A 335 -11.51 8.65 -24.88
C PRO A 335 -10.56 9.64 -24.20
N GLY A 336 -10.36 10.81 -24.81
CA GLY A 336 -9.47 11.85 -24.34
C GLY A 336 -10.01 12.72 -23.21
N LEU A 337 -11.31 12.62 -22.86
CA LEU A 337 -11.90 13.45 -21.81
C LEU A 337 -12.93 12.65 -21.01
N LYS A 338 -12.59 12.32 -19.78
CA LYS A 338 -13.42 11.57 -18.84
C LYS A 338 -13.45 12.29 -17.50
N PRO A 339 -14.41 13.19 -17.28
CA PRO A 339 -14.61 13.76 -15.96
C PRO A 339 -14.99 12.67 -14.97
N PHE A 340 -14.53 12.81 -13.74
CA PHE A 340 -14.89 11.90 -12.66
C PHE A 340 -15.06 12.63 -11.33
N PHE A 341 -15.83 12.03 -10.45
CA PHE A 341 -15.95 12.40 -9.06
C PHE A 341 -15.87 11.14 -8.21
N GLU A 342 -15.10 11.21 -7.13
CA GLU A 342 -14.94 10.13 -6.16
C GLU A 342 -15.15 10.67 -4.75
N ALA A 343 -15.90 9.93 -3.95
CA ALA A 343 -16.01 10.12 -2.51
C ALA A 343 -15.83 8.75 -1.86
N ASP A 344 -14.91 8.66 -0.91
CA ASP A 344 -14.64 7.45 -0.13
C ASP A 344 -14.08 7.80 1.26
N GLY A 345 -13.81 6.80 2.04
CA GLY A 345 -13.14 6.95 3.32
C GLY A 345 -13.02 5.62 4.04
N ALA A 346 -12.46 5.66 5.23
CA ALA A 346 -12.24 4.48 6.05
C ALA A 346 -12.17 4.84 7.54
N VAL A 347 -12.47 3.85 8.38
CA VAL A 347 -12.17 3.86 9.80
C VAL A 347 -11.02 2.90 10.04
N THR A 348 -9.90 3.41 10.55
CA THR A 348 -8.70 2.63 10.83
C THR A 348 -8.47 2.57 12.34
N PRO A 349 -8.52 1.41 12.95
CA PRO A 349 -8.21 1.22 14.35
C PRO A 349 -6.76 1.60 14.67
N ASN A 350 -6.56 2.23 15.84
CA ASN A 350 -5.26 2.65 16.34
C ASN A 350 -4.80 1.73 17.49
N ASP A 351 -4.88 0.43 17.26
CA ASP A 351 -4.32 -0.58 18.16
C ASP A 351 -2.78 -0.66 18.02
N PHE A 352 -2.10 -1.29 18.98
CA PHE A 352 -0.64 -1.32 19.01
C PHE A 352 -0.03 -1.95 17.75
N ARG A 353 -0.61 -3.04 17.25
CA ARG A 353 -0.17 -3.66 15.99
C ARG A 353 -0.27 -2.67 14.81
N ALA A 354 -1.39 -1.96 14.68
CA ALA A 354 -1.58 -0.98 13.62
C ALA A 354 -0.57 0.16 13.72
N LEU A 355 -0.33 0.65 14.92
CA LEU A 355 0.65 1.70 15.17
C LEU A 355 2.08 1.25 14.82
N THR A 356 2.49 0.01 15.16
CA THR A 356 3.81 -0.52 14.79
C THR A 356 3.97 -0.73 13.29
N LEU A 357 2.89 -0.90 12.55
CA LEU A 357 2.88 -0.98 11.09
C LEU A 357 3.06 0.40 10.45
N GLU A 358 2.48 1.42 11.04
CA GLU A 358 2.62 2.79 10.57
C GLU A 358 3.98 3.39 10.95
N ASN A 359 4.39 3.15 12.19
CA ASN A 359 5.67 3.64 12.71
C ASN A 359 6.33 2.58 13.59
N PRO A 360 7.41 1.93 13.12
CA PRO A 360 8.09 0.88 13.87
C PRO A 360 8.81 1.38 15.13
N TYR A 361 8.95 2.68 15.29
CA TYR A 361 9.58 3.32 16.46
C TYR A 361 8.57 3.83 17.49
N VAL A 362 7.32 3.37 17.41
CA VAL A 362 6.28 3.72 18.38
C VAL A 362 6.67 3.24 19.79
N ALA A 363 6.29 4.02 20.79
CA ALA A 363 6.43 3.63 22.19
C ALA A 363 5.76 2.29 22.48
N SER A 364 6.41 1.44 23.29
CA SER A 364 5.86 0.13 23.63
C SER A 364 4.47 0.25 24.25
N SER A 365 3.64 -0.73 23.97
CA SER A 365 2.29 -0.86 24.58
C SER A 365 1.36 0.33 24.32
N THR A 366 1.59 1.10 23.27
CA THR A 366 0.71 2.20 22.87
C THR A 366 -0.58 1.66 22.25
N TRP A 367 -1.72 2.03 22.81
CA TRP A 367 -3.05 1.76 22.25
C TRP A 367 -3.92 2.99 22.44
N LEU A 368 -4.51 3.50 21.37
CA LEU A 368 -5.30 4.73 21.41
C LEU A 368 -6.79 4.43 21.59
N ASP A 369 -7.49 5.36 22.22
CA ASP A 369 -8.90 5.21 22.59
C ASP A 369 -9.88 5.43 21.43
N LYS A 370 -9.38 5.88 20.26
CA LYS A 370 -10.18 6.18 19.08
C LYS A 370 -9.50 5.68 17.81
N SER A 371 -10.30 5.31 16.82
CA SER A 371 -9.85 5.05 15.46
C SER A 371 -9.62 6.35 14.68
N SER A 372 -8.70 6.31 13.74
CA SER A 372 -8.55 7.36 12.71
C SER A 372 -9.66 7.23 11.67
N VAL A 373 -10.24 8.34 11.25
CA VAL A 373 -11.35 8.37 10.28
C VAL A 373 -11.01 9.32 9.14
N ASP A 374 -11.05 8.81 7.93
CA ASP A 374 -10.78 9.58 6.72
C ASP A 374 -12.05 9.74 5.88
N TYR A 375 -12.31 10.97 5.43
CA TYR A 375 -13.30 11.30 4.41
C TYR A 375 -12.60 11.95 3.23
N ASN A 376 -12.63 11.33 2.06
CA ASN A 376 -11.93 11.78 0.87
C ASN A 376 -12.91 12.15 -0.22
N PHE A 377 -12.73 13.32 -0.82
CA PHE A 377 -13.49 13.80 -1.97
C PHE A 377 -12.53 14.21 -3.06
N ARG A 378 -12.73 13.73 -4.29
CA ARG A 378 -11.87 14.02 -5.44
C ARG A 378 -12.73 14.35 -6.65
N LEU A 379 -12.34 15.39 -7.36
CA LEU A 379 -12.95 15.81 -8.61
C LEU A 379 -11.87 16.03 -9.65
N GLY A 380 -12.03 15.47 -10.83
CA GLY A 380 -10.98 15.59 -11.82
C GLY A 380 -11.37 15.17 -13.23
N LEU A 381 -10.36 15.16 -14.06
CA LEU A 381 -10.39 14.78 -15.46
C LEU A 381 -9.33 13.71 -15.70
N GLY A 382 -9.70 12.67 -16.38
CA GLY A 382 -8.79 11.66 -16.91
C GLY A 382 -9.03 11.47 -18.40
N GLY A 383 -8.08 10.89 -19.08
CA GLY A 383 -8.25 10.60 -20.49
C GLY A 383 -7.07 9.87 -21.09
N SER A 384 -7.32 9.36 -22.28
CA SER A 384 -6.35 8.63 -23.09
C SER A 384 -6.29 9.24 -24.48
N LEU A 385 -5.11 9.69 -24.89
CA LEU A 385 -4.85 10.34 -26.15
C LEU A 385 -3.93 9.48 -27.02
N TRP A 386 -3.85 9.80 -28.31
CA TRP A 386 -2.95 9.16 -29.28
C TRP A 386 -3.03 7.62 -29.28
N ARG A 387 -4.25 7.08 -29.32
CA ARG A 387 -4.52 5.63 -29.28
C ARG A 387 -3.96 4.95 -28.03
N SER A 388 -4.21 5.55 -26.86
CA SER A 388 -3.75 5.07 -25.55
C SER A 388 -2.24 5.03 -25.38
N ARG A 389 -1.53 5.93 -26.05
CA ARG A 389 -0.10 6.15 -25.82
C ARG A 389 0.19 7.21 -24.78
N PHE A 390 -0.77 8.07 -24.52
CA PHE A 390 -0.68 9.13 -23.53
C PHE A 390 -1.92 9.08 -22.66
N ASP A 391 -1.76 8.62 -21.42
CA ASP A 391 -2.80 8.56 -20.41
C ASP A 391 -2.50 9.64 -19.37
N TYR A 392 -3.54 10.35 -18.95
CA TYR A 392 -3.42 11.38 -17.95
C TYR A 392 -4.58 11.36 -16.97
N ARG A 393 -4.34 11.83 -15.75
CA ARG A 393 -5.33 12.06 -14.72
C ARG A 393 -4.93 13.30 -13.91
N VAL A 394 -5.81 14.30 -13.86
CA VAL A 394 -5.61 15.54 -13.09
C VAL A 394 -6.81 15.75 -12.21
N TYR A 395 -6.58 15.96 -10.93
CA TYR A 395 -7.68 16.12 -9.97
C TYR A 395 -7.30 16.97 -8.77
N ALA A 396 -8.31 17.62 -8.21
CA ALA A 396 -8.26 18.24 -6.90
C ALA A 396 -8.97 17.34 -5.89
N GLY A 397 -8.47 17.30 -4.67
CA GLY A 397 -9.04 16.51 -3.60
C GLY A 397 -9.10 17.29 -2.29
N VAL A 398 -10.08 16.94 -1.47
CA VAL A 398 -10.18 17.38 -0.08
C VAL A 398 -10.32 16.12 0.77
N SER A 399 -9.45 15.98 1.77
CA SER A 399 -9.52 14.92 2.76
C SER A 399 -9.71 15.53 4.13
N VAL A 400 -10.78 15.14 4.81
CA VAL A 400 -11.01 15.47 6.23
C VAL A 400 -10.65 14.24 7.04
N ARG A 401 -9.72 14.40 7.97
CA ARG A 401 -9.16 13.31 8.78
C ARG A 401 -9.43 13.60 10.24
N ASP A 402 -10.33 12.84 10.83
CA ASP A 402 -10.60 12.91 12.26
C ASP A 402 -9.71 11.91 13.01
N ASN A 403 -9.20 12.31 14.18
CA ASN A 403 -8.24 11.51 14.96
C ASN A 403 -6.99 11.08 14.14
N HIS A 404 -6.50 11.96 13.26
CA HIS A 404 -5.29 11.71 12.49
C HIS A 404 -4.07 11.67 13.41
N LEU A 405 -3.14 10.77 13.11
CA LEU A 405 -1.95 10.57 13.94
C LEU A 405 -0.85 11.57 13.59
N PHE A 406 -0.48 12.38 14.55
CA PHE A 406 0.68 13.26 14.51
C PHE A 406 1.81 12.59 15.29
N TRP A 407 2.81 12.09 14.59
CA TRP A 407 3.96 11.45 15.19
C TRP A 407 4.92 12.50 15.73
N THR A 408 5.15 12.47 17.02
CA THR A 408 6.01 13.39 17.74
C THR A 408 6.95 12.62 18.66
N THR A 409 7.87 13.33 19.28
CA THR A 409 8.70 12.80 20.38
C THR A 409 8.73 13.80 21.51
N TYR A 410 9.08 13.30 22.67
CA TYR A 410 9.27 14.13 23.85
C TYR A 410 10.74 14.49 23.98
N ARG A 411 11.00 15.78 24.19
CA ARG A 411 12.25 16.28 24.69
C ARG A 411 12.14 16.33 26.21
N SER A 412 12.99 15.62 26.91
CA SER A 412 13.11 15.67 28.36
C SER A 412 14.45 16.27 28.71
N LEU A 413 14.44 17.28 29.57
CA LEU A 413 15.64 17.67 30.28
C LEU A 413 15.88 16.60 31.36
N SER A 414 17.06 15.99 31.37
CA SER A 414 17.42 15.03 32.39
C SER A 414 17.77 15.76 33.68
N ASP A 415 17.25 15.29 34.80
CA ASP A 415 17.71 15.73 36.15
C ASP A 415 19.12 15.23 36.49
N ASP A 416 19.66 14.34 35.63
CA ASP A 416 21.04 13.86 35.79
C ASP A 416 22.02 14.91 35.23
N PRO A 417 22.92 15.44 36.05
CA PRO A 417 23.90 16.44 35.63
C PRO A 417 24.85 15.97 34.51
N ALA A 418 24.86 14.67 34.19
CA ALA A 418 25.64 14.10 33.09
C ALA A 418 24.97 14.29 31.72
N PHE A 419 23.64 14.63 31.66
CA PHE A 419 22.90 14.75 30.43
C PHE A 419 21.99 15.99 30.44
N SER A 420 22.10 16.82 29.44
CA SER A 420 21.19 17.96 29.29
C SER A 420 19.95 17.61 28.45
N GLU A 421 20.05 16.61 27.61
CA GLU A 421 19.00 16.25 26.66
C GLU A 421 19.11 14.78 26.24
N VAL A 422 17.98 14.07 26.21
CA VAL A 422 17.91 12.65 25.83
C VAL A 422 16.80 12.41 24.82
N PHE A 423 17.12 11.70 23.75
CA PHE A 423 16.14 11.12 22.83
C PHE A 423 16.28 9.60 22.79
N GLN A 424 15.31 8.88 23.30
CA GLN A 424 15.34 7.42 23.40
C GLN A 424 15.08 6.68 22.07
N GLY A 425 14.91 7.39 20.98
CA GLY A 425 14.59 6.79 19.68
C GLY A 425 13.14 6.33 19.58
N VAL A 426 12.24 6.92 20.35
CA VAL A 426 10.83 6.54 20.43
C VAL A 426 9.95 7.66 19.94
N LEU A 427 8.93 7.30 19.18
CA LEU A 427 7.92 8.24 18.69
C LEU A 427 6.56 7.89 19.31
N VAL A 428 5.78 8.91 19.60
CA VAL A 428 4.43 8.79 20.17
C VAL A 428 3.41 9.44 19.27
N PRO A 429 2.25 8.82 19.06
CA PRO A 429 1.17 9.40 18.29
C PRO A 429 0.31 10.34 19.15
N VAL A 430 0.00 11.50 18.62
CA VAL A 430 -1.02 12.41 19.14
C VAL A 430 -2.13 12.51 18.12
N MET A 431 -3.37 12.34 18.55
CA MET A 431 -4.53 12.41 17.66
C MET A 431 -5.04 13.86 17.55
N ALA A 432 -5.24 14.33 16.33
CA ALA A 432 -5.85 15.61 16.06
C ALA A 432 -6.59 15.59 14.71
N ARG A 433 -7.44 16.57 14.49
CA ARG A 433 -8.11 16.74 13.20
C ARG A 433 -7.22 17.44 12.20
N GLN A 434 -7.23 16.97 10.97
CA GLN A 434 -6.50 17.56 9.86
C GLN A 434 -7.40 17.64 8.62
N THR A 435 -7.40 18.76 7.92
CA THR A 435 -7.99 18.88 6.60
C THR A 435 -6.90 19.10 5.57
N VAL A 436 -6.89 18.26 4.52
CA VAL A 436 -5.88 18.31 3.47
C VAL A 436 -6.54 18.64 2.14
N THR A 437 -6.16 19.73 1.52
CA THR A 437 -6.50 20.04 0.13
C THR A 437 -5.34 19.60 -0.76
N SER A 438 -5.63 18.81 -1.78
CA SER A 438 -4.61 18.28 -2.68
C SER A 438 -4.88 18.63 -4.14
N PHE A 439 -3.80 18.80 -4.91
CA PHE A 439 -3.82 18.96 -6.37
C PHE A 439 -2.89 17.93 -6.98
N ASN A 440 -3.41 17.12 -7.88
CA ASN A 440 -2.76 15.90 -8.32
C ASN A 440 -2.69 15.83 -9.83
N GLY A 441 -1.55 15.38 -10.38
CA GLY A 441 -1.36 15.14 -11.78
C GLY A 441 -0.57 13.86 -12.02
N GLU A 442 -1.14 12.95 -12.79
CA GLU A 442 -0.55 11.67 -13.16
C GLU A 442 -0.50 11.60 -14.69
N ILE A 443 0.65 11.28 -15.24
CA ILE A 443 0.86 11.16 -16.69
C ILE A 443 1.65 9.89 -16.96
N GLU A 444 1.14 9.11 -17.89
CA GLU A 444 1.86 7.99 -18.48
C GLU A 444 1.96 8.16 -19.98
N PHE A 445 3.17 8.11 -20.51
CA PHE A 445 3.42 8.24 -21.94
C PHE A 445 4.23 7.06 -22.48
N ARG A 446 3.65 6.36 -23.45
CA ARG A 446 4.24 5.21 -24.14
C ARG A 446 4.39 5.51 -25.64
N PRO A 447 5.45 6.18 -26.06
CA PRO A 447 5.67 6.47 -27.48
C PRO A 447 5.77 5.21 -28.33
N VAL A 448 6.39 4.17 -27.76
CA VAL A 448 6.47 2.82 -28.32
C VAL A 448 6.25 1.81 -27.20
N SER A 449 5.87 0.58 -27.53
CA SER A 449 5.55 -0.45 -26.55
C SER A 449 6.68 -0.78 -25.57
N ALA A 450 7.93 -0.57 -25.98
CA ALA A 450 9.10 -0.85 -25.16
C ALA A 450 9.52 0.32 -24.25
N LEU A 451 8.98 1.51 -24.43
CA LEU A 451 9.42 2.70 -23.69
C LEU A 451 8.25 3.37 -23.00
N LYS A 452 8.37 3.57 -21.69
CA LYS A 452 7.40 4.18 -20.82
C LYS A 452 8.03 5.37 -20.09
N PHE A 453 7.31 6.48 -20.06
CA PHE A 453 7.57 7.62 -19.19
C PHE A 453 6.42 7.73 -18.20
N ASP A 454 6.72 7.95 -16.96
CA ASP A 454 5.73 8.24 -15.91
C ASP A 454 6.11 9.53 -15.17
N LEU A 455 5.09 10.32 -14.89
CA LEU A 455 5.20 11.54 -14.10
C LEU A 455 4.01 11.59 -13.16
N ASP A 456 4.27 11.58 -11.86
CA ASP A 456 3.25 11.78 -10.85
C ASP A 456 3.67 12.94 -9.96
N VAL A 457 2.74 13.81 -9.72
CA VAL A 457 3.04 15.03 -9.02
C VAL A 457 1.87 15.55 -8.22
N HIS A 458 2.12 16.00 -6.98
CA HIS A 458 1.08 16.22 -6.01
C HIS A 458 1.40 17.33 -4.99
N GLY A 459 0.49 18.37 -4.66
CA GLY A 459 0.51 19.50 -3.74
C GLY A 459 -0.50 19.36 -2.69
N TYR A 460 -0.08 19.70 -1.53
CA TYR A 460 -0.90 19.67 -0.38
C TYR A 460 -0.89 20.98 0.37
N LEU A 461 -2.07 21.36 0.77
CA LEU A 461 -2.30 22.41 1.72
C LEU A 461 -2.93 21.75 2.95
N TYR A 462 -2.27 21.89 4.08
CA TYR A 462 -2.73 21.36 5.36
C TYR A 462 -3.40 22.46 6.17
N ASN A 463 -4.55 22.13 6.74
CA ASN A 463 -5.21 22.91 7.76
C ASN A 463 -5.38 22.00 8.98
N ASP A 464 -4.46 22.14 9.91
CA ASP A 464 -4.38 21.36 11.13
C ASP A 464 -5.16 22.08 12.24
N GLU A 465 -5.88 21.36 13.07
CA GLU A 465 -6.55 21.89 14.25
C GLU A 465 -5.53 22.27 15.35
N THR A 466 -4.33 21.76 15.24
CA THR A 466 -3.22 21.98 16.18
C THR A 466 -1.99 22.55 15.47
N ASP A 467 -1.07 23.13 16.24
CA ASP A 467 0.23 23.57 15.73
C ASP A 467 1.21 22.40 15.47
N LEU A 468 0.80 21.18 15.78
CA LEU A 468 1.61 19.99 15.57
C LEU A 468 1.86 19.75 14.07
N LYS A 469 3.06 19.31 13.74
CA LYS A 469 3.50 18.91 12.39
C LYS A 469 3.92 17.44 12.41
N ASN A 470 3.46 16.68 11.43
CA ASN A 470 3.63 15.21 11.36
C ASN A 470 4.59 14.77 10.25
N GLY A 471 5.42 15.67 9.73
CA GLY A 471 6.33 15.34 8.64
C GLY A 471 5.67 15.18 7.28
N ALA A 472 4.44 15.60 7.11
CA ALA A 472 3.76 15.58 5.82
C ALA A 472 4.35 16.67 4.90
N PRO A 473 4.83 16.31 3.68
CA PRO A 473 5.40 17.28 2.76
C PRO A 473 4.31 18.07 2.04
N SER A 474 4.54 19.38 1.79
CA SER A 474 3.63 20.17 0.94
C SER A 474 3.73 19.80 -0.54
N PHE A 475 4.73 19.02 -0.92
CA PHE A 475 5.02 18.58 -2.27
C PHE A 475 5.61 17.18 -2.28
N ALA A 476 5.15 16.31 -3.19
CA ALA A 476 5.82 15.07 -3.52
C ALA A 476 5.65 14.77 -5.02
N GLY A 477 6.53 14.00 -5.60
CA GLY A 477 6.39 13.62 -6.99
C GLY A 477 7.40 12.56 -7.41
N ASN A 478 7.16 11.99 -8.55
CA ASN A 478 8.11 11.10 -9.18
C ASN A 478 8.15 11.31 -10.69
N VAL A 479 9.32 11.13 -11.25
CA VAL A 479 9.56 11.08 -12.69
C VAL A 479 10.26 9.77 -12.99
N GLY A 480 9.72 9.01 -13.90
CA GLY A 480 10.24 7.71 -14.28
C GLY A 480 10.40 7.52 -15.78
N VAL A 481 11.39 6.72 -16.16
CA VAL A 481 11.58 6.21 -17.51
C VAL A 481 11.88 4.72 -17.40
N ALA A 482 11.13 3.91 -18.11
CA ALA A 482 11.34 2.47 -18.16
C ALA A 482 11.45 2.01 -19.61
N TYR A 483 12.41 1.14 -19.87
CA TYR A 483 12.58 0.45 -21.13
C TYR A 483 12.46 -1.05 -20.92
N GLU A 484 11.57 -1.68 -21.67
CA GLU A 484 11.32 -3.12 -21.63
C GLU A 484 11.68 -3.78 -22.96
N GLY A 485 12.90 -4.28 -23.05
CA GLY A 485 13.37 -5.05 -24.21
C GLY A 485 13.23 -6.56 -24.04
N ARG A 486 13.45 -7.30 -25.12
CA ARG A 486 13.38 -8.78 -25.08
C ARG A 486 14.42 -9.39 -24.13
N LYS A 487 15.64 -8.88 -24.12
CA LYS A 487 16.75 -9.41 -23.32
C LYS A 487 17.13 -8.51 -22.14
N VAL A 488 16.90 -7.23 -22.27
CA VAL A 488 17.31 -6.22 -21.29
C VAL A 488 16.12 -5.33 -20.98
N SER A 489 15.90 -5.07 -19.71
CA SER A 489 14.98 -4.05 -19.23
C SER A 489 15.72 -3.15 -18.25
N PHE A 490 15.45 -1.86 -18.29
CA PHE A 490 15.98 -0.94 -17.30
C PHE A 490 14.96 0.14 -16.97
N GLY A 491 15.05 0.68 -15.77
CA GLY A 491 14.23 1.79 -15.31
C GLY A 491 15.06 2.76 -14.50
N VAL A 492 14.73 4.03 -14.65
CA VAL A 492 15.28 5.11 -13.82
C VAL A 492 14.10 5.89 -13.27
N LYS A 493 14.07 6.10 -11.95
CA LYS A 493 13.00 6.83 -11.28
C LYS A 493 13.58 7.78 -10.24
N ALA A 494 13.22 9.04 -10.33
CA ALA A 494 13.53 10.04 -9.33
C ALA A 494 12.29 10.30 -8.49
N LEU A 495 12.39 10.05 -7.19
CA LEU A 495 11.34 10.32 -6.20
C LEU A 495 11.71 11.62 -5.49
N MET A 496 10.81 12.59 -5.50
CA MET A 496 11.02 13.92 -4.94
C MET A 496 10.08 14.16 -3.79
N GLN A 497 10.58 14.76 -2.72
CA GLN A 497 9.83 15.08 -1.54
C GLN A 497 10.18 16.48 -1.04
N GLY A 498 9.16 17.29 -0.79
CA GLY A 498 9.31 18.63 -0.24
C GLY A 498 9.88 18.62 1.19
N VAL A 499 10.16 19.81 1.71
CA VAL A 499 10.56 19.98 3.10
C VAL A 499 9.51 19.40 4.03
N ARG A 500 9.94 18.67 5.05
CA ARG A 500 9.10 18.01 6.06
C ARG A 500 9.44 18.54 7.43
N ARG A 501 8.42 18.72 8.27
CA ARG A 501 8.60 19.20 9.64
C ARG A 501 7.84 18.31 10.61
N TRP A 502 8.48 18.00 11.74
CA TRP A 502 7.88 17.29 12.87
C TRP A 502 7.96 18.14 14.10
N THR A 503 6.87 18.24 14.84
CA THR A 503 6.87 18.94 16.11
C THR A 503 7.47 18.05 17.19
N VAL A 504 8.27 18.64 18.06
CA VAL A 504 8.78 18.03 19.29
C VAL A 504 8.00 18.61 20.46
N ILE A 505 7.57 17.77 21.40
CA ILE A 505 6.88 18.21 22.61
C ILE A 505 7.91 18.42 23.71
N ASP A 506 7.88 19.59 24.33
CA ASP A 506 8.74 19.91 25.45
C ASP A 506 8.04 19.55 26.76
N LEU A 507 8.42 18.42 27.35
CA LEU A 507 7.85 17.95 28.62
C LEU A 507 8.22 18.84 29.81
N SER A 508 9.35 19.54 29.76
CA SER A 508 9.77 20.42 30.86
C SER A 508 8.91 21.69 30.96
N ALA A 509 8.37 22.11 29.84
CA ALA A 509 7.47 23.28 29.75
C ALA A 509 5.98 22.90 29.79
N THR A 510 5.64 21.61 29.60
CA THR A 510 4.26 21.12 29.56
C THR A 510 3.75 20.92 30.98
N THR A 511 2.86 21.77 31.44
CA THR A 511 2.19 21.68 32.75
C THR A 511 0.87 20.91 32.69
N ASP A 512 0.25 20.83 31.53
CA ASP A 512 -1.00 20.12 31.25
C ASP A 512 -0.82 19.23 30.03
N ALA A 513 -1.08 17.94 30.18
CA ALA A 513 -0.98 16.95 29.10
C ALA A 513 -2.00 17.18 27.97
N SER A 514 -3.08 17.91 28.22
CA SER A 514 -4.06 18.28 27.20
C SER A 514 -3.62 19.46 26.32
N GLU A 515 -2.65 20.25 26.79
CA GLU A 515 -2.09 21.40 26.07
C GLU A 515 -0.56 21.30 26.04
N PRO A 516 0.00 20.39 25.23
CA PRO A 516 1.46 20.19 25.18
C PRO A 516 2.15 21.43 24.60
N VAL A 517 3.18 21.89 25.27
CA VAL A 517 4.04 22.98 24.77
C VAL A 517 4.92 22.44 23.66
N CYS A 518 4.83 23.06 22.47
CA CYS A 518 5.66 22.69 21.33
C CYS A 518 7.08 23.25 21.49
N GLY A 519 8.05 22.37 21.47
CA GLY A 519 9.47 22.67 21.37
C GLY A 519 9.92 22.97 19.92
N PRO A 520 11.24 23.04 19.67
CA PRO A 520 11.78 23.23 18.34
C PRO A 520 11.43 22.05 17.42
N SER A 521 10.97 22.36 16.20
CA SER A 521 10.63 21.32 15.22
C SER A 521 11.87 20.72 14.57
N PHE A 522 11.83 19.41 14.31
CA PHE A 522 12.77 18.76 13.41
C PHE A 522 12.39 19.05 11.94
N GLU A 523 13.34 19.48 11.14
CA GLU A 523 13.12 19.76 9.72
C GLU A 523 13.99 18.84 8.84
N ALA A 524 13.35 18.05 7.97
CA ALA A 524 14.03 17.35 6.91
C ALA A 524 14.00 18.20 5.62
N PRO A 525 15.15 18.44 4.98
CA PRO A 525 15.23 19.26 3.77
C PRO A 525 14.57 18.57 2.58
N PHE A 526 14.41 19.31 1.47
CA PHE A 526 13.98 18.73 0.19
C PHE A 526 14.85 17.53 -0.20
N GLY A 527 14.21 16.41 -0.46
CA GLY A 527 14.84 15.13 -0.77
C GLY A 527 14.58 14.67 -2.20
N VAL A 528 15.59 14.02 -2.78
CA VAL A 528 15.49 13.30 -4.05
C VAL A 528 16.11 11.92 -3.86
N ASP A 529 15.34 10.87 -4.12
CA ASP A 529 15.80 9.49 -4.18
C ASP A 529 15.85 9.05 -5.64
N LEU A 530 17.04 8.94 -6.19
CA LEU A 530 17.24 8.40 -7.53
C LEU A 530 17.40 6.90 -7.46
N ARG A 531 16.48 6.19 -8.09
CA ARG A 531 16.43 4.72 -8.19
C ARG A 531 16.72 4.27 -9.61
N VAL A 532 17.48 3.20 -9.73
CA VAL A 532 17.77 2.55 -11.01
C VAL A 532 17.54 1.05 -10.84
N ASN A 533 16.88 0.45 -11.79
CA ASN A 533 16.73 -0.99 -11.88
C ASN A 533 17.18 -1.47 -13.27
N PHE A 534 17.84 -2.61 -13.29
CA PHE A 534 18.33 -3.26 -14.49
C PHE A 534 18.10 -4.76 -14.41
N ASP A 535 17.52 -5.33 -15.46
CA ASP A 535 17.29 -6.75 -15.61
C ASP A 535 17.88 -7.24 -16.93
N TRP A 536 18.70 -8.28 -16.84
CA TRP A 536 19.25 -8.97 -18.00
C TRP A 536 18.78 -10.42 -18.05
N LYS A 537 17.90 -10.72 -18.99
CA LYS A 537 17.37 -12.06 -19.24
C LYS A 537 18.45 -12.89 -19.96
N VAL A 538 19.24 -13.65 -19.19
CA VAL A 538 20.31 -14.52 -19.71
C VAL A 538 19.72 -15.69 -20.48
N SER A 539 18.60 -16.20 -19.99
CA SER A 539 17.82 -17.27 -20.63
C SER A 539 16.32 -17.06 -20.38
N GLY A 540 15.48 -17.92 -20.94
CA GLY A 540 14.03 -17.91 -20.63
C GLY A 540 13.69 -18.24 -19.18
N ARG A 541 14.66 -18.69 -18.37
CA ARG A 541 14.48 -19.09 -16.98
C ARG A 541 15.29 -18.28 -15.99
N VAL A 542 16.34 -17.60 -16.44
CA VAL A 542 17.29 -16.90 -15.56
C VAL A 542 17.45 -15.45 -15.98
N THR A 543 17.29 -14.55 -15.03
CA THR A 543 17.50 -13.11 -15.18
C THR A 543 18.49 -12.64 -14.10
N LEU A 544 19.52 -11.92 -14.50
CA LEU A 544 20.36 -11.18 -13.57
C LEU A 544 19.73 -9.80 -13.34
N PHE A 545 19.73 -9.34 -12.11
CA PHE A 545 19.20 -8.03 -11.79
C PHE A 545 20.20 -7.17 -11.00
N ALA A 546 20.06 -5.86 -11.14
CA ALA A 546 20.74 -4.87 -10.34
C ALA A 546 19.76 -3.77 -9.99
N GLU A 547 19.70 -3.39 -8.72
CA GLU A 547 18.85 -2.32 -8.20
C GLU A 547 19.72 -1.34 -7.43
N GLY A 548 19.56 -0.04 -7.71
CA GLY A 548 20.22 1.05 -6.96
C GLY A 548 19.18 1.96 -6.35
N ARG A 549 19.39 2.42 -5.12
CA ARG A 549 18.52 3.36 -4.40
C ARG A 549 19.35 4.50 -3.83
N ASN A 550 18.75 5.68 -3.74
CA ASN A 550 19.38 6.91 -3.25
C ASN A 550 20.76 7.18 -3.90
N LEU A 551 20.86 6.97 -5.24
CA LEU A 551 22.13 7.08 -5.97
C LEU A 551 22.72 8.49 -5.97
N VAL A 552 21.92 9.50 -5.66
CA VAL A 552 22.39 10.88 -5.45
C VAL A 552 22.97 11.10 -4.05
N ASN A 553 22.95 10.06 -3.21
CA ASN A 553 23.48 10.05 -1.85
C ASN A 553 22.94 11.20 -0.97
N ARG A 554 21.66 11.49 -1.08
CA ARG A 554 21.02 12.51 -0.25
C ARG A 554 20.64 11.93 1.11
N ARG A 555 20.72 12.78 2.13
CA ARG A 555 20.23 12.44 3.46
C ARG A 555 18.71 12.56 3.46
N LEU A 556 18.03 11.43 3.44
CA LEU A 556 16.58 11.31 3.41
C LEU A 556 16.09 10.86 4.78
N TYR A 557 14.85 11.18 5.14
CA TYR A 557 14.27 10.80 6.43
C TYR A 557 12.88 10.22 6.21
N GLU A 558 12.59 9.11 6.81
CA GLU A 558 11.24 8.57 6.92
C GLU A 558 10.59 9.09 8.21
N TYR A 559 11.35 9.11 9.29
CA TYR A 559 10.97 9.62 10.60
C TYR A 559 11.99 10.65 11.10
N PRO A 560 11.64 11.53 12.06
CA PRO A 560 12.57 12.50 12.59
C PRO A 560 13.76 11.81 13.26
N TRP A 561 14.96 12.29 13.00
CA TRP A 561 16.25 11.73 13.45
C TRP A 561 16.60 10.33 12.95
N TYR A 562 15.82 9.76 12.04
CA TYR A 562 16.08 8.48 11.39
C TYR A 562 16.48 8.69 9.93
N PRO A 563 17.76 9.08 9.66
CA PRO A 563 18.22 9.21 8.28
C PRO A 563 18.25 7.86 7.58
N GLU A 564 17.74 7.82 6.35
CA GLU A 564 17.83 6.63 5.50
C GLU A 564 19.27 6.38 5.02
N LEU A 565 19.54 5.15 4.60
CA LEU A 565 20.80 4.80 3.97
C LEU A 565 21.11 5.72 2.79
N GLY A 566 22.35 6.12 2.66
CA GLY A 566 22.88 6.77 1.47
C GLY A 566 22.79 5.89 0.23
N ALA A 567 23.60 6.19 -0.77
CA ALA A 567 23.63 5.40 -2.00
C ALA A 567 23.87 3.93 -1.71
N ASN A 568 22.98 3.08 -2.20
CA ASN A 568 23.05 1.64 -2.00
C ASN A 568 22.63 0.89 -3.26
N PHE A 569 23.13 -0.32 -3.42
CA PHE A 569 22.78 -1.17 -4.55
C PHE A 569 22.66 -2.64 -4.13
N THR A 570 21.88 -3.38 -4.89
CA THR A 570 21.67 -4.82 -4.73
C THR A 570 21.82 -5.47 -6.10
N VAL A 571 22.54 -6.57 -6.18
CA VAL A 571 22.66 -7.38 -7.38
C VAL A 571 22.26 -8.83 -7.07
N GLY A 572 21.73 -9.53 -8.05
CA GLY A 572 21.29 -10.89 -7.82
C GLY A 572 20.73 -11.58 -9.03
N VAL A 573 20.03 -12.68 -8.76
CA VAL A 573 19.47 -13.60 -9.76
C VAL A 573 17.97 -13.78 -9.50
N LYS A 574 17.18 -13.75 -10.55
CA LYS A 574 15.79 -14.24 -10.60
C LYS A 574 15.77 -15.52 -11.44
N ALA A 575 15.20 -16.58 -10.94
CA ALA A 575 15.12 -17.87 -11.63
C ALA A 575 13.73 -18.48 -11.52
N ASN A 576 13.26 -19.07 -12.64
CA ASN A 576 12.04 -19.87 -12.69
C ASN A 576 12.41 -21.31 -13.12
N PHE A 577 11.99 -22.32 -12.37
CA PHE A 577 12.38 -23.71 -12.64
C PHE A 577 11.35 -24.74 -12.16
#